data_3ef03ae2341fd4edbba71b00ba5973fd
#
_entry.id   3ef03ae2341fd4edbba71b00ba5973fd
#
_cell.length_a   1.000
_cell.length_b   1.000
_cell.length_c   1.000
_cell.angle_alpha   90.00
_cell.angle_beta   90.00
_cell.angle_gamma   90.00
#
_symmetry.space_group_name_H-M   'P 1'
#
loop_
_entity.id
_entity.type
_entity.pdbx_description
1 polymer ?
#
loop_
_entity_poly.entity_id
_entity_poly.type
_entity_poly.pdbx_seq_one_letter_code
_entity_poly.pdbx_strand_id
1 'polypeptide(L)'
;MKHLFVFTDTTMTYNGKPFTPGMTIGELCEIFGHYERLAEPGIFIWDSMGITMVSDDESGKNSAPVSRMLIDWNIDLYGAISEDNIKWLKNRCPRQYFTGKIVVGGAVLGRGMHIDDFLKKTNLKFDNNPFPLLYYCDLYDWDYTKAPIHRREEYYTYMIRKSRDGTDIETFDIAINSRGSGAPPYEGPEYEKYISHLD
;
A
#
# COMPACT_ATOMS: atom_id res chain seq x y z
N MET A 1 19.04 -11.79 -0.89
CA MET A 1 18.16 -10.64 -0.67
C MET A 1 17.05 -11.15 0.23
N LYS A 2 16.88 -10.57 1.42
CA LYS A 2 15.99 -11.16 2.46
C LYS A 2 14.50 -10.90 2.18
N HIS A 3 14.16 -9.74 1.61
CA HIS A 3 12.78 -9.33 1.36
C HIS A 3 12.66 -8.75 -0.05
N LEU A 4 11.80 -9.33 -0.88
CA LEU A 4 11.49 -8.87 -2.23
C LEU A 4 9.98 -8.77 -2.40
N PHE A 5 9.49 -7.56 -2.65
CA PHE A 5 8.13 -7.30 -3.10
C PHE A 5 8.11 -7.02 -4.59
N VAL A 6 7.12 -7.59 -5.27
CA VAL A 6 6.85 -7.28 -6.68
C VAL A 6 5.38 -6.95 -6.84
N PHE A 7 5.13 -5.78 -7.39
CA PHE A 7 3.81 -5.22 -7.64
C PHE A 7 3.65 -4.93 -9.13
N THR A 8 2.60 -5.45 -9.71
CA THR A 8 2.21 -5.18 -11.10
C THR A 8 0.80 -4.59 -11.12
N ASP A 9 0.24 -4.38 -12.28
CA ASP A 9 -1.17 -4.03 -12.47
C ASP A 9 -2.14 -5.14 -12.01
N THR A 10 -1.70 -6.38 -11.97
CA THR A 10 -2.55 -7.56 -11.72
C THR A 10 -2.08 -8.48 -10.59
N THR A 11 -0.88 -8.28 -10.05
CA THR A 11 -0.32 -9.17 -9.04
C THR A 11 0.48 -8.47 -7.97
N MET A 12 0.42 -8.98 -6.75
CA MET A 12 1.28 -8.63 -5.64
C MET A 12 1.96 -9.89 -5.10
N THR A 13 3.28 -9.86 -4.97
CA THR A 13 4.02 -11.00 -4.44
C THR A 13 5.09 -10.58 -3.44
N TYR A 14 5.31 -11.42 -2.43
CA TYR A 14 6.42 -11.34 -1.50
C TYR A 14 7.25 -12.61 -1.59
N ASN A 15 8.53 -12.47 -1.95
CA ASN A 15 9.44 -13.59 -2.20
C ASN A 15 8.82 -14.66 -3.13
N GLY A 16 8.03 -14.23 -4.13
CA GLY A 16 7.34 -15.08 -5.07
C GLY A 16 6.00 -15.67 -4.59
N LYS A 17 5.62 -15.47 -3.32
CA LYS A 17 4.31 -15.87 -2.80
C LYS A 17 3.29 -14.78 -3.08
N PRO A 18 2.13 -15.08 -3.67
CA PRO A 18 1.09 -14.09 -3.91
C PRO A 18 0.44 -13.64 -2.58
N PHE A 19 0.07 -12.39 -2.51
CA PHE A 19 -0.73 -11.82 -1.43
C PHE A 19 -1.57 -10.65 -1.93
N THR A 20 -2.56 -10.24 -1.14
CA THR A 20 -3.34 -9.01 -1.37
C THR A 20 -3.69 -8.37 -0.03
N PRO A 21 -3.92 -7.05 0.04
CA PRO A 21 -4.44 -6.42 1.25
C PRO A 21 -5.74 -7.07 1.72
N GLY A 22 -6.67 -7.46 0.92
CA GLY A 22 -7.92 -8.11 1.36
C GLY A 22 -7.79 -9.45 2.12
N MET A 23 -6.59 -10.01 2.23
CA MET A 23 -6.32 -11.18 3.08
C MET A 23 -6.43 -10.82 4.56
N THR A 24 -6.72 -11.82 5.37
CA THR A 24 -6.71 -11.67 6.84
C THR A 24 -5.29 -11.55 7.38
N ILE A 25 -5.15 -10.96 8.56
CA ILE A 25 -3.86 -10.90 9.27
C ILE A 25 -3.25 -12.31 9.45
N GLY A 26 -4.07 -13.33 9.73
CA GLY A 26 -3.62 -14.71 9.85
C GLY A 26 -2.99 -15.25 8.57
N GLU A 27 -3.66 -15.06 7.43
CA GLU A 27 -3.13 -15.47 6.11
C GLU A 27 -1.84 -14.71 5.76
N LEU A 28 -1.76 -13.43 6.10
CA LEU A 28 -0.54 -12.65 5.88
C LEU A 28 0.60 -13.08 6.80
N CYS A 29 0.31 -13.52 8.03
CA CYS A 29 1.31 -14.12 8.91
C CYS A 29 1.93 -15.41 8.33
N GLU A 30 1.18 -16.21 7.57
CA GLU A 30 1.71 -17.38 6.87
C GLU A 30 2.71 -17.01 5.75
N ILE A 31 2.61 -15.80 5.23
CA ILE A 31 3.44 -15.28 4.15
C ILE A 31 4.65 -14.53 4.69
N PHE A 32 4.44 -13.61 5.65
CA PHE A 32 5.45 -12.69 6.16
C PHE A 32 6.09 -13.12 7.47
N GLY A 33 5.52 -14.11 8.19
CA GLY A 33 5.79 -14.38 9.58
C GLY A 33 4.90 -13.56 10.51
N HIS A 34 4.93 -13.85 11.82
CA HIS A 34 4.13 -13.12 12.79
C HIS A 34 4.54 -11.64 12.87
N TYR A 35 3.54 -10.76 13.07
CA TYR A 35 3.81 -9.36 13.43
C TYR A 35 4.43 -9.29 14.82
N GLU A 36 5.33 -8.32 15.04
CA GLU A 36 5.99 -8.16 16.32
C GLU A 36 5.18 -7.29 17.27
N ARG A 37 4.26 -6.46 16.76
CA ARG A 37 3.55 -5.50 17.59
C ARG A 37 2.13 -5.22 17.06
N LEU A 38 1.16 -5.22 17.97
CA LEU A 38 -0.15 -4.60 17.78
C LEU A 38 -0.08 -3.20 18.44
N ALA A 39 0.03 -2.16 17.61
CA ALA A 39 0.22 -0.80 18.13
C ALA A 39 -1.08 -0.22 18.70
N GLU A 40 -2.19 -0.49 18.02
CA GLU A 40 -3.56 -0.15 18.40
C GLU A 40 -4.47 -1.21 17.78
N PRO A 41 -5.74 -1.34 18.23
CA PRO A 41 -6.71 -2.16 17.52
C PRO A 41 -6.71 -1.84 16.01
N GLY A 42 -6.55 -2.86 15.17
CA GLY A 42 -6.48 -2.71 13.72
C GLY A 42 -5.10 -2.30 13.15
N ILE A 43 -4.05 -2.06 13.95
CA ILE A 43 -2.71 -1.68 13.46
C ILE A 43 -1.67 -2.72 13.84
N PHE A 44 -1.26 -3.51 12.87
CA PHE A 44 -0.32 -4.62 13.00
C PHE A 44 1.03 -4.24 12.40
N ILE A 45 2.13 -4.43 13.13
CA ILE A 45 3.44 -3.95 12.73
C ILE A 45 4.46 -5.09 12.71
N TRP A 46 5.13 -5.22 11.57
CA TRP A 46 6.34 -6.02 11.37
C TRP A 46 7.54 -5.08 11.51
N ASP A 47 7.95 -4.83 12.75
CA ASP A 47 9.03 -3.89 13.11
C ASP A 47 10.35 -4.22 12.40
N SER A 48 10.72 -5.51 12.33
CA SER A 48 11.95 -5.97 11.67
C SER A 48 11.93 -5.86 10.15
N MET A 49 10.74 -5.71 9.56
CA MET A 49 10.54 -5.60 8.12
C MET A 49 10.30 -4.16 7.66
N GLY A 50 9.96 -3.24 8.56
CA GLY A 50 9.57 -1.88 8.19
C GLY A 50 8.18 -1.81 7.53
N ILE A 51 7.23 -2.63 7.99
CA ILE A 51 5.90 -2.75 7.40
C ILE A 51 4.82 -2.55 8.47
N THR A 52 3.79 -1.79 8.10
CA THR A 52 2.55 -1.65 8.88
C THR A 52 1.38 -2.15 8.05
N MET A 53 0.51 -2.93 8.66
CA MET A 53 -0.78 -3.31 8.07
C MET A 53 -1.91 -2.76 8.91
N VAL A 54 -2.92 -2.23 8.23
CA VAL A 54 -4.10 -1.62 8.84
C VAL A 54 -5.31 -2.44 8.46
N SER A 55 -6.15 -2.70 9.44
CA SER A 55 -7.48 -3.30 9.28
C SER A 55 -8.53 -2.32 9.79
N ASP A 56 -9.65 -2.23 9.09
CA ASP A 56 -10.83 -1.49 9.56
C ASP A 56 -11.60 -2.27 10.64
N ASP A 57 -11.30 -3.56 10.80
CA ASP A 57 -11.76 -4.36 11.94
C ASP A 57 -10.84 -4.17 13.14
N GLU A 58 -11.26 -3.33 14.07
CA GLU A 58 -10.54 -3.01 15.31
C GLU A 58 -10.55 -4.14 16.35
N SER A 59 -10.94 -5.36 15.99
CA SER A 59 -10.94 -6.49 16.92
C SER A 59 -9.54 -6.91 17.39
N GLY A 60 -8.51 -6.54 16.65
CA GLY A 60 -7.13 -6.95 16.89
C GLY A 60 -6.87 -8.45 16.66
N LYS A 61 -7.80 -9.16 16.02
CA LYS A 61 -7.73 -10.60 15.77
C LYS A 61 -7.05 -10.92 14.45
N ASN A 62 -6.47 -12.11 14.36
CA ASN A 62 -5.88 -12.63 13.13
C ASN A 62 -6.90 -12.86 12.00
N SER A 63 -8.20 -12.91 12.32
CA SER A 63 -9.27 -12.98 11.31
C SER A 63 -9.64 -11.64 10.68
N ALA A 64 -9.09 -10.52 11.18
CA ALA A 64 -9.34 -9.19 10.64
C ALA A 64 -8.76 -9.06 9.22
N PRO A 65 -9.55 -8.63 8.21
CA PRO A 65 -9.05 -8.39 6.87
C PRO A 65 -8.20 -7.11 6.84
N VAL A 66 -7.14 -7.11 6.06
CA VAL A 66 -6.28 -5.94 5.89
C VAL A 66 -6.83 -5.04 4.79
N SER A 67 -7.05 -3.76 5.12
CA SER A 67 -7.49 -2.74 4.18
C SER A 67 -6.34 -1.93 3.59
N ARG A 68 -5.19 -1.86 4.29
CA ARG A 68 -4.04 -1.07 3.86
C ARG A 68 -2.72 -1.68 4.32
N MET A 69 -1.71 -1.60 3.46
CA MET A 69 -0.32 -1.95 3.77
C MET A 69 0.57 -0.74 3.50
N LEU A 70 1.44 -0.43 4.46
CA LEU A 70 2.41 0.65 4.35
C LEU A 70 3.82 0.08 4.46
N ILE A 71 4.70 0.53 3.58
CA ILE A 71 6.12 0.24 3.61
C ILE A 71 6.86 1.57 3.79
N ASP A 72 7.53 1.73 4.93
CA ASP A 72 8.16 2.97 5.33
C ASP A 72 9.67 2.92 5.12
N TRP A 73 10.21 3.92 4.39
CA TRP A 73 11.65 4.13 4.27
C TRP A 73 12.16 5.30 5.09
N ASN A 74 11.27 6.13 5.62
CA ASN A 74 11.66 7.30 6.37
C ASN A 74 10.70 7.55 7.54
N ILE A 75 11.05 7.01 8.69
CA ILE A 75 10.28 7.18 9.93
C ILE A 75 10.53 8.56 10.55
N ASP A 76 11.62 9.25 10.18
CA ASP A 76 12.01 10.53 10.77
C ASP A 76 11.23 11.73 10.23
N LEU A 77 10.45 11.55 9.16
CA LEU A 77 9.73 12.64 8.47
C LEU A 77 8.50 13.16 9.17
N TYR A 78 8.09 12.48 10.20
CA TYR A 78 7.04 13.01 11.06
C TYR A 78 7.51 14.18 11.93
N GLY A 79 8.80 14.58 11.84
CA GLY A 79 9.43 15.64 12.61
C GLY A 79 8.92 17.09 12.38
N ALA A 80 7.94 17.26 11.48
CA ALA A 80 7.29 18.59 11.29
C ALA A 80 5.93 18.70 11.98
N ILE A 81 5.55 17.73 12.80
CA ILE A 81 4.27 17.64 13.49
C ILE A 81 4.53 17.90 14.98
N SER A 82 3.54 18.41 15.72
CA SER A 82 3.67 18.68 17.16
C SER A 82 4.18 17.46 17.94
N GLU A 83 4.85 17.67 19.08
CA GLU A 83 5.43 16.59 19.90
C GLU A 83 4.42 15.49 20.26
N ASP A 84 3.16 15.84 20.53
CA ASP A 84 2.10 14.87 20.82
C ASP A 84 1.77 14.00 19.60
N ASN A 85 1.73 14.60 18.43
CA ASN A 85 1.52 13.86 17.17
C ASN A 85 2.71 12.97 16.81
N ILE A 86 3.94 13.38 17.13
CA ILE A 86 5.15 12.55 16.92
C ILE A 86 5.07 11.27 17.76
N LYS A 87 4.66 11.36 19.02
CA LYS A 87 4.53 10.19 19.89
C LYS A 87 3.48 9.21 19.37
N TRP A 88 2.35 9.72 18.92
CA TRP A 88 1.27 8.94 18.34
C TRP A 88 1.72 8.23 17.04
N LEU A 89 2.40 8.94 16.14
CA LEU A 89 2.93 8.38 14.90
C LEU A 89 4.01 7.33 15.16
N LYS A 90 4.96 7.59 16.07
CA LYS A 90 6.01 6.62 16.44
C LYS A 90 5.44 5.30 16.96
N ASN A 91 4.29 5.31 17.60
CA ASN A 91 3.64 4.08 18.03
C ASN A 91 3.03 3.28 16.86
N ARG A 92 2.65 3.95 15.77
CA ARG A 92 1.98 3.35 14.61
C ARG A 92 2.93 3.01 13.47
N CYS A 93 4.17 3.46 13.53
CA CYS A 93 5.19 3.17 12.51
C CYS A 93 6.13 2.04 12.98
N PRO A 94 6.74 1.30 12.06
CA PRO A 94 7.78 0.34 12.35
C PRO A 94 8.99 1.01 13.02
N ARG A 95 9.72 0.28 13.86
CA ARG A 95 10.95 0.75 14.51
C ARG A 95 12.16 0.72 13.60
N GLN A 96 12.08 0.00 12.49
CA GLN A 96 13.14 -0.13 11.50
C GLN A 96 12.58 0.23 10.11
N TYR A 97 13.44 0.76 9.26
CA TYR A 97 13.09 0.99 7.86
C TYR A 97 13.04 -0.33 7.09
N PHE A 98 12.23 -0.36 6.07
CA PHE A 98 12.29 -1.43 5.11
C PHE A 98 13.65 -1.46 4.41
N THR A 99 14.34 -2.59 4.47
CA THR A 99 15.69 -2.77 3.89
C THR A 99 15.71 -3.73 2.69
N GLY A 100 14.53 -4.21 2.27
CA GLY A 100 14.39 -5.10 1.14
C GLY A 100 14.39 -4.38 -0.21
N LYS A 101 13.94 -5.08 -1.22
CA LYS A 101 13.74 -4.56 -2.58
C LYS A 101 12.26 -4.54 -2.91
N ILE A 102 11.80 -3.45 -3.48
CA ILE A 102 10.47 -3.32 -4.05
C ILE A 102 10.60 -3.10 -5.56
N VAL A 103 9.79 -3.82 -6.32
CA VAL A 103 9.65 -3.63 -7.76
C VAL A 103 8.18 -3.30 -8.02
N VAL A 104 7.92 -2.16 -8.65
CA VAL A 104 6.57 -1.68 -8.98
C VAL A 104 6.51 -1.39 -10.47
N GLY A 105 5.64 -2.10 -11.18
CA GLY A 105 5.54 -1.94 -12.63
C GLY A 105 6.89 -2.16 -13.35
N GLY A 106 7.67 -3.16 -12.91
CA GLY A 106 8.99 -3.46 -13.48
C GLY A 106 10.13 -2.56 -13.01
N ALA A 107 9.84 -1.40 -12.38
CA ALA A 107 10.86 -0.50 -11.87
C ALA A 107 11.18 -0.78 -10.41
N VAL A 108 12.45 -0.64 -10.02
CA VAL A 108 12.86 -0.71 -8.61
C VAL A 108 12.46 0.59 -7.92
N LEU A 109 11.80 0.44 -6.78
CA LEU A 109 11.40 1.52 -5.89
C LEU A 109 12.18 1.39 -4.58
N GLY A 110 12.71 2.49 -4.03
CA GLY A 110 13.50 2.43 -2.81
C GLY A 110 13.84 3.79 -2.22
N ARG A 111 14.40 3.74 -1.00
CA ARG A 111 14.80 4.91 -0.23
C ARG A 111 15.79 5.80 -1.00
N GLY A 112 15.57 7.11 -0.93
CA GLY A 112 16.43 8.11 -1.57
C GLY A 112 16.40 8.11 -3.10
N MET A 113 15.45 7.37 -3.68
CA MET A 113 15.22 7.43 -5.11
C MET A 113 14.42 8.68 -5.44
N HIS A 114 14.84 9.41 -6.48
CA HIS A 114 14.08 10.52 -7.00
C HIS A 114 12.81 10.01 -7.69
N ILE A 115 11.67 10.61 -7.38
CA ILE A 115 10.37 10.16 -7.92
C ILE A 115 10.34 10.15 -9.44
N ASP A 116 10.89 11.18 -10.10
CA ASP A 116 10.92 11.27 -11.56
C ASP A 116 11.71 10.13 -12.22
N ASP A 117 12.77 9.64 -11.55
CA ASP A 117 13.58 8.53 -12.06
C ASP A 117 12.84 7.19 -11.93
N PHE A 118 11.96 7.06 -10.96
CA PHE A 118 11.07 5.92 -10.85
C PHE A 118 9.97 5.99 -11.92
N LEU A 119 9.28 7.14 -12.05
CA LEU A 119 8.18 7.34 -13.00
C LEU A 119 8.59 7.11 -14.47
N LYS A 120 9.83 7.42 -14.82
CA LYS A 120 10.38 7.13 -16.16
C LYS A 120 10.58 5.64 -16.48
N LYS A 121 10.68 4.80 -15.44
CA LYS A 121 11.07 3.37 -15.55
C LYS A 121 9.91 2.41 -15.31
N THR A 122 8.92 2.81 -14.54
CA THR A 122 7.73 1.98 -14.29
C THR A 122 6.84 1.95 -15.53
N ASN A 123 6.20 0.80 -15.77
CA ASN A 123 5.18 0.67 -16.80
C ASN A 123 3.77 0.98 -16.28
N LEU A 124 3.63 1.32 -14.99
CA LEU A 124 2.36 1.76 -14.42
C LEU A 124 2.20 3.28 -14.56
N LYS A 125 0.98 3.72 -14.81
CA LYS A 125 0.63 5.14 -14.89
C LYS A 125 0.30 5.65 -13.49
N PHE A 126 1.07 6.60 -12.99
CA PHE A 126 0.84 7.27 -11.74
C PHE A 126 0.35 8.69 -11.97
N ASP A 127 -0.77 9.05 -11.36
CA ASP A 127 -1.28 10.40 -11.32
C ASP A 127 -0.69 11.17 -10.14
N ASN A 128 -0.51 12.48 -10.32
CA ASN A 128 0.08 13.34 -9.30
C ASN A 128 -1.03 14.12 -8.56
N ASN A 129 -1.13 13.91 -7.26
CA ASN A 129 -1.87 14.80 -6.39
C ASN A 129 -0.86 15.74 -5.68
N PRO A 130 -0.78 17.03 -6.02
CA PRO A 130 0.20 17.95 -5.44
C PRO A 130 0.00 18.16 -3.93
N PHE A 131 -1.18 17.88 -3.42
CA PHE A 131 -1.49 17.93 -2.00
C PHE A 131 -2.19 16.63 -1.58
N PRO A 132 -1.58 15.78 -0.79
CA PRO A 132 -0.41 15.90 0.11
C PRO A 132 0.94 15.37 -0.44
N LEU A 133 1.37 15.70 -1.62
CA LEU A 133 2.61 15.21 -2.23
C LEU A 133 2.57 13.69 -2.53
N LEU A 134 1.47 13.26 -3.13
CA LEU A 134 1.14 11.87 -3.36
C LEU A 134 1.08 11.57 -4.86
N TYR A 135 1.70 10.48 -5.27
CA TYR A 135 1.48 9.83 -6.56
C TYR A 135 0.65 8.59 -6.34
N TYR A 136 -0.38 8.37 -7.15
CA TYR A 136 -1.26 7.22 -7.03
C TYR A 136 -1.50 6.55 -8.37
N CYS A 137 -1.73 5.25 -8.32
CA CYS A 137 -2.08 4.42 -9.48
C CYS A 137 -3.24 3.52 -9.06
N ASP A 138 -4.41 3.79 -9.62
CA ASP A 138 -5.61 3.00 -9.38
C ASP A 138 -5.66 1.80 -10.31
N LEU A 139 -5.90 0.63 -9.75
CA LEU A 139 -5.91 -0.65 -10.45
C LEU A 139 -7.36 -1.11 -10.66
N TYR A 140 -8.08 -0.41 -11.53
CA TYR A 140 -9.48 -0.72 -11.84
C TYR A 140 -9.65 -2.06 -12.57
N ASP A 141 -8.64 -2.44 -13.38
CA ASP A 141 -8.64 -3.67 -14.18
C ASP A 141 -8.12 -4.90 -13.42
N TRP A 142 -7.94 -4.77 -12.11
CA TRP A 142 -7.52 -5.90 -11.28
C TRP A 142 -8.53 -7.05 -11.39
N ASP A 143 -8.02 -8.25 -11.70
CA ASP A 143 -8.84 -9.46 -11.77
C ASP A 143 -9.26 -9.93 -10.37
N TYR A 144 -10.33 -9.37 -9.89
CA TYR A 144 -10.89 -9.66 -8.58
C TYR A 144 -11.43 -11.09 -8.43
N THR A 145 -11.59 -11.84 -9.51
CA THR A 145 -12.07 -13.22 -9.44
C THR A 145 -11.02 -14.16 -8.83
N LYS A 146 -9.74 -13.74 -8.85
CA LYS A 146 -8.61 -14.51 -8.31
C LYS A 146 -8.23 -14.13 -6.89
N ALA A 147 -8.78 -13.07 -6.34
CA ALA A 147 -8.45 -12.61 -5.00
C ALA A 147 -9.46 -13.18 -3.98
N PRO A 148 -9.01 -13.66 -2.81
CA PRO A 148 -9.88 -14.40 -1.88
C PRO A 148 -10.98 -13.55 -1.24
N ILE A 149 -10.87 -12.22 -1.23
CA ILE A 149 -11.85 -11.34 -0.58
C ILE A 149 -12.06 -10.11 -1.44
N HIS A 150 -12.91 -10.21 -2.48
CA HIS A 150 -13.27 -9.04 -3.25
C HIS A 150 -14.77 -8.84 -3.29
N ARG A 151 -15.12 -7.64 -2.88
CA ARG A 151 -16.37 -7.04 -3.29
C ARG A 151 -16.14 -6.38 -4.64
N ARG A 152 -17.10 -6.51 -5.55
CA ARG A 152 -17.04 -5.92 -6.89
C ARG A 152 -16.96 -4.39 -6.88
N GLU A 153 -17.23 -3.76 -5.72
CA GLU A 153 -17.18 -2.30 -5.53
C GLU A 153 -15.83 -1.79 -5.03
N GLU A 154 -14.83 -2.65 -4.91
CA GLU A 154 -13.51 -2.30 -4.38
C GLU A 154 -12.45 -2.32 -5.49
N TYR A 155 -11.39 -1.52 -5.34
CA TYR A 155 -10.24 -1.52 -6.21
C TYR A 155 -8.97 -1.25 -5.40
N TYR A 156 -7.81 -1.65 -5.92
CA TYR A 156 -6.53 -1.36 -5.29
C TYR A 156 -5.97 -0.05 -5.78
N THR A 157 -5.29 0.66 -4.88
CA THR A 157 -4.52 1.84 -5.21
C THR A 157 -3.10 1.67 -4.69
N TYR A 158 -2.11 1.82 -5.56
CA TYR A 158 -0.72 2.03 -5.18
C TYR A 158 -0.47 3.50 -4.96
N MET A 159 0.13 3.84 -3.82
CA MET A 159 0.42 5.22 -3.45
C MET A 159 1.89 5.37 -3.11
N ILE A 160 2.52 6.41 -3.65
CA ILE A 160 3.89 6.79 -3.35
C ILE A 160 3.87 8.20 -2.78
N ARG A 161 4.36 8.35 -1.55
CA ARG A 161 4.55 9.65 -0.95
C ARG A 161 5.99 10.10 -1.13
N LYS A 162 6.15 11.36 -1.51
CA LYS A 162 7.46 12.02 -1.63
C LYS A 162 7.71 12.99 -0.47
N SER A 163 8.98 13.34 -0.26
CA SER A 163 9.42 14.32 0.73
C SER A 163 8.85 15.71 0.47
N ARG A 164 8.87 16.56 1.48
CA ARG A 164 8.37 17.96 1.36
C ARG A 164 9.19 18.81 0.40
N ASP A 165 10.48 18.54 0.26
CA ASP A 165 11.34 19.17 -0.76
C ASP A 165 11.03 18.63 -2.16
N GLY A 166 10.20 17.61 -2.24
CA GLY A 166 9.59 17.12 -3.47
C GLY A 166 10.45 16.18 -4.28
N THR A 167 11.52 15.66 -3.73
CA THR A 167 12.49 14.87 -4.51
C THR A 167 12.49 13.39 -4.16
N ASP A 168 12.54 13.03 -2.89
CA ASP A 168 12.80 11.67 -2.47
C ASP A 168 11.53 10.89 -2.11
N ILE A 169 11.50 9.60 -2.45
CA ILE A 169 10.43 8.69 -2.08
C ILE A 169 10.57 8.31 -0.61
N GLU A 170 9.48 8.41 0.13
CA GLU A 170 9.42 8.18 1.57
C GLU A 170 8.63 6.95 1.97
N THR A 171 7.47 6.76 1.36
CA THR A 171 6.61 5.61 1.63
C THR A 171 6.04 5.03 0.35
N PHE A 172 5.71 3.74 0.43
CA PHE A 172 4.89 3.05 -0.56
C PHE A 172 3.71 2.41 0.16
N ASP A 173 2.51 2.78 -0.24
CA ASP A 173 1.27 2.30 0.34
C ASP A 173 0.47 1.51 -0.69
N ILE A 174 -0.29 0.54 -0.19
CA ILE A 174 -1.30 -0.17 -0.95
C ILE A 174 -2.59 -0.11 -0.14
N ALA A 175 -3.66 0.38 -0.76
CA ALA A 175 -4.96 0.46 -0.11
C ALA A 175 -6.04 -0.23 -0.95
N ILE A 176 -7.07 -0.71 -0.27
CA ILE A 176 -8.35 -1.07 -0.88
C ILE A 176 -9.24 0.17 -0.76
N ASN A 177 -9.79 0.61 -1.87
CA ASN A 177 -10.72 1.71 -1.92
C ASN A 177 -12.11 1.22 -2.35
N SER A 178 -13.13 1.80 -1.77
CA SER A 178 -14.51 1.61 -2.23
C SER A 178 -14.79 2.54 -3.40
N ARG A 179 -15.46 2.04 -4.42
CA ARG A 179 -15.86 2.83 -5.59
C ARG A 179 -16.89 3.93 -5.28
N GLY A 180 -17.40 3.95 -4.06
CA GLY A 180 -18.48 4.86 -3.66
C GLY A 180 -19.86 4.40 -4.14
N SER A 181 -20.90 4.97 -3.54
CA SER A 181 -22.29 4.55 -3.76
C SER A 181 -22.87 4.85 -5.16
N GLY A 182 -22.12 5.53 -6.01
CA GLY A 182 -22.55 5.86 -7.38
C GLY A 182 -21.70 5.22 -8.48
N ALA A 183 -20.66 4.48 -8.10
CA ALA A 183 -19.83 3.81 -9.10
C ALA A 183 -20.58 2.61 -9.70
N PRO A 184 -20.49 2.39 -11.01
CA PRO A 184 -21.08 1.22 -11.65
C PRO A 184 -20.41 -0.07 -11.17
N PRO A 185 -21.05 -1.24 -11.30
CA PRO A 185 -20.44 -2.52 -11.00
C PRO A 185 -19.17 -2.70 -11.83
N TYR A 186 -18.23 -3.49 -11.30
CA TYR A 186 -16.91 -3.71 -11.91
C TYR A 186 -16.95 -4.31 -13.34
N GLU A 187 -18.02 -5.00 -13.70
CA GLU A 187 -18.18 -5.65 -14.99
C GLU A 187 -19.35 -5.06 -15.78
N GLY A 188 -19.19 -5.00 -17.10
CA GLY A 188 -20.24 -4.65 -18.04
C GLY A 188 -20.12 -3.24 -18.64
N PRO A 189 -21.05 -2.89 -19.56
CA PRO A 189 -20.98 -1.65 -20.33
C PRO A 189 -21.01 -0.38 -19.48
N GLU A 190 -21.62 -0.41 -18.32
CA GLU A 190 -21.69 0.73 -17.40
C GLU A 190 -20.34 0.99 -16.73
N TYR A 191 -19.59 -0.07 -16.43
CA TYR A 191 -18.23 0.05 -15.89
C TYR A 191 -17.27 0.61 -16.93
N GLU A 192 -17.27 0.06 -18.15
CA GLU A 192 -16.44 0.57 -19.25
C GLU A 192 -16.71 2.05 -19.52
N LYS A 193 -17.98 2.47 -19.48
CA LYS A 193 -18.36 3.86 -19.60
C LYS A 193 -17.85 4.71 -18.43
N TYR A 194 -17.85 4.16 -17.21
CA TYR A 194 -17.36 4.85 -16.03
C TYR A 194 -15.84 5.07 -16.11
N ILE A 195 -15.05 4.05 -16.42
CA ILE A 195 -13.60 4.17 -16.50
C ILE A 195 -13.16 5.06 -17.67
N SER A 196 -13.92 5.10 -18.79
CA SER A 196 -13.62 5.99 -19.92
C SER A 196 -13.74 7.48 -19.60
N HIS A 197 -14.34 7.85 -18.47
CA HIS A 197 -14.42 9.23 -17.97
C HIS A 197 -13.30 9.60 -16.99
N LEU A 198 -12.49 8.60 -16.58
CA LEU A 198 -11.38 8.80 -15.64
C LEU A 198 -10.04 9.00 -16.35
N ASP A 199 -9.99 8.81 -17.68
CA ASP A 199 -8.90 9.15 -18.57
C ASP A 199 -9.04 10.60 -19.07
#